data_541ab79c25fb2526f22bf8157d03ff78
#
_entry.id   541ab79c25fb2526f22bf8157d03ff78
#
_cell.length_a   1.000
_cell.length_b   1.000
_cell.length_c   1.000
_cell.angle_alpha   90.00
_cell.angle_beta   90.00
_cell.angle_gamma   90.00
#
_symmetry.space_group_name_H-M   'P 1'
#
loop_
_entity.id
_entity.type
_entity.pdbx_description
1 polymer ?
#
loop_
_entity_poly.entity_id
_entity_poly.type
_entity_poly.pdbx_seq_one_letter_code
_entity_poly.pdbx_strand_id
1 'polypeptide(L)'
;KVAVIISSFAQEMAISIKQHNGFALKFVGDAVIGYFIDVSTLLAADKAIECAKNMIAIMEKGINPILNEYDYPPLYIKVGLDFGMNMIVRYGSDKQKSHVDILGPAMNMAAKVQNMAKPQQILIGADVYKKIHPATQKNFKKKTLSEARWKYRYRDSGKLYPIYEYVS
;
A
#
# COMPACT_ATOMS: atom_id res chain seq x y z
N LYS A 1 -7.23 20.58 -15.17
CA LYS A 1 -8.18 20.08 -14.15
C LYS A 1 -7.75 18.69 -13.61
N VAL A 2 -7.54 17.67 -14.48
CA VAL A 2 -7.11 16.31 -14.05
C VAL A 2 -5.81 16.35 -13.24
N ALA A 3 -4.81 17.12 -13.66
CA ALA A 3 -3.54 17.25 -12.94
C ALA A 3 -3.74 17.78 -11.50
N VAL A 4 -4.67 18.70 -11.29
CA VAL A 4 -4.97 19.21 -9.93
C VAL A 4 -5.58 18.11 -9.07
N ILE A 5 -6.53 17.34 -9.61
CA ILE A 5 -7.17 16.22 -8.89
C ILE A 5 -6.13 15.18 -8.48
N ILE A 6 -5.28 14.76 -9.42
CA ILE A 6 -4.22 13.77 -9.15
C ILE A 6 -3.19 14.33 -8.14
N SER A 7 -2.82 15.61 -8.26
CA SER A 7 -1.90 16.25 -7.31
C SER A 7 -2.49 16.33 -5.90
N SER A 8 -3.77 16.71 -5.76
CA SER A 8 -4.46 16.75 -4.46
C SER A 8 -4.57 15.36 -3.85
N PHE A 9 -4.98 14.38 -4.64
CA PHE A 9 -5.00 12.98 -4.23
C PHE A 9 -3.63 12.52 -3.71
N ALA A 10 -2.57 12.73 -4.50
CA ALA A 10 -1.22 12.33 -4.15
C ALA A 10 -0.73 13.00 -2.86
N GLN A 11 -1.04 14.28 -2.68
CA GLN A 11 -0.74 15.04 -1.47
C GLN A 11 -1.44 14.46 -0.24
N GLU A 12 -2.74 14.17 -0.31
CA GLU A 12 -3.50 13.60 0.80
C GLU A 12 -3.01 12.20 1.18
N MET A 13 -2.64 11.37 0.18
CA MET A 13 -2.05 10.05 0.45
C MET A 13 -0.69 10.16 1.14
N ALA A 14 0.16 11.11 0.71
CA ALA A 14 1.46 11.35 1.35
C ALA A 14 1.31 11.88 2.78
N ILE A 15 0.35 12.76 3.04
CA ILE A 15 0.02 13.26 4.38
C ILE A 15 -0.44 12.10 5.27
N SER A 16 -1.34 11.25 4.77
CA SER A 16 -1.81 10.07 5.51
C SER A 16 -0.67 9.14 5.89
N ILE A 17 0.25 8.84 4.98
CA ILE A 17 1.45 8.03 5.26
C ILE A 17 2.26 8.65 6.40
N LYS A 18 2.54 9.96 6.33
CA LYS A 18 3.30 10.69 7.36
C LYS A 18 2.61 10.68 8.72
N GLN A 19 1.29 10.89 8.76
CA GLN A 19 0.50 10.88 10.00
C GLN A 19 0.52 9.53 10.72
N HIS A 20 0.72 8.44 9.97
CA HIS A 20 0.87 7.08 10.51
C HIS A 20 2.33 6.67 10.71
N ASN A 21 3.26 7.62 10.76
CA ASN A 21 4.70 7.41 10.95
C ASN A 21 5.36 6.60 9.81
N GLY A 22 4.80 6.65 8.60
CA GLY A 22 5.40 6.14 7.39
C GLY A 22 6.16 7.23 6.63
N PHE A 23 6.81 6.82 5.56
CA PHE A 23 7.55 7.69 4.65
C PHE A 23 6.96 7.54 3.24
N ALA A 24 6.49 8.64 2.67
CA ALA A 24 6.15 8.69 1.24
C ALA A 24 7.45 8.66 0.44
N LEU A 25 7.63 7.63 -0.39
CA LEU A 25 8.86 7.43 -1.14
C LEU A 25 8.83 8.16 -2.48
N LYS A 26 7.83 7.86 -3.29
CA LYS A 26 7.71 8.43 -4.64
C LYS A 26 6.30 8.28 -5.19
N PHE A 27 6.04 9.03 -6.25
CA PHE A 27 4.85 8.94 -7.06
C PHE A 27 5.21 8.29 -8.39
N VAL A 28 4.40 7.34 -8.85
CA VAL A 28 4.58 6.64 -10.13
C VAL A 28 3.25 6.70 -10.88
N GLY A 29 3.14 7.67 -11.79
CA GLY A 29 1.85 7.98 -12.43
C GLY A 29 0.83 8.44 -11.38
N ASP A 30 -0.25 7.70 -11.26
CA ASP A 30 -1.31 7.89 -10.26
C ASP A 30 -1.11 7.07 -8.98
N ALA A 31 -0.01 6.33 -8.88
CA ALA A 31 0.30 5.53 -7.69
C ALA A 31 1.19 6.28 -6.70
N VAL A 32 0.90 6.10 -5.41
CA VAL A 32 1.72 6.59 -4.29
C VAL A 32 2.38 5.39 -3.61
N ILE A 33 3.69 5.44 -3.49
CA ILE A 33 4.48 4.41 -2.83
C ILE A 33 5.00 4.97 -1.51
N GLY A 34 4.71 4.26 -0.42
CA GLY A 34 5.21 4.57 0.91
C GLY A 34 5.77 3.34 1.61
N TYR A 35 6.50 3.57 2.68
CA TYR A 35 7.04 2.49 3.50
C TYR A 35 7.00 2.85 4.99
N PHE A 36 6.96 1.81 5.82
CA PHE A 36 6.96 1.89 7.27
C PHE A 36 8.14 1.08 7.78
N ILE A 37 8.97 1.70 8.63
CA ILE A 37 10.16 1.04 9.18
C ILE A 37 9.75 0.22 10.40
N ASP A 38 10.15 -1.04 10.41
CA ASP A 38 9.93 -1.96 11.52
C ASP A 38 11.02 -1.74 12.60
N VAL A 39 10.80 -0.78 13.48
CA VAL A 39 11.67 -0.52 14.64
C VAL A 39 11.20 -1.28 15.89
N SER A 40 9.97 -1.76 15.91
CA SER A 40 9.45 -2.73 16.88
C SER A 40 8.41 -3.59 16.19
N THR A 41 8.54 -4.89 16.33
CA THR A 41 7.95 -5.91 15.45
C THR A 41 6.44 -5.92 15.27
N LEU A 42 5.67 -5.16 16.06
CA LEU A 42 4.20 -5.16 15.98
C LEU A 42 3.59 -3.83 15.54
N LEU A 43 4.33 -2.72 15.61
CA LEU A 43 3.72 -1.40 15.41
C LEU A 43 3.72 -0.92 13.95
N ALA A 44 4.74 -1.24 13.17
CA ALA A 44 4.85 -0.74 11.80
C ALA A 44 3.79 -1.33 10.87
N ALA A 45 3.53 -2.62 10.98
CA ALA A 45 2.51 -3.30 10.18
C ALA A 45 1.09 -2.82 10.52
N ASP A 46 0.76 -2.69 11.82
CA ASP A 46 -0.54 -2.17 12.24
C ASP A 46 -0.74 -0.71 11.80
N LYS A 47 0.29 0.14 11.93
CA LYS A 47 0.25 1.52 11.42
C LYS A 47 0.04 1.58 9.90
N ALA A 48 0.65 0.69 9.15
CA ALA A 48 0.43 0.60 7.71
C ALA A 48 -1.02 0.21 7.37
N ILE A 49 -1.63 -0.68 8.15
CA ILE A 49 -3.05 -1.03 8.01
C ILE A 49 -3.96 0.15 8.35
N GLU A 50 -3.71 0.84 9.46
CA GLU A 50 -4.50 2.03 9.84
C GLU A 50 -4.36 3.14 8.78
N CYS A 51 -3.16 3.35 8.24
CA CYS A 51 -2.94 4.25 7.13
C CYS A 51 -3.76 3.85 5.89
N ALA A 52 -3.78 2.59 5.51
CA ALA A 52 -4.56 2.10 4.38
C ALA A 52 -6.06 2.32 4.57
N LYS A 53 -6.58 2.07 5.77
CA LYS A 53 -7.98 2.36 6.13
C LYS A 53 -8.29 3.85 6.04
N ASN A 54 -7.40 4.69 6.56
CA ASN A 54 -7.53 6.14 6.49
C ASN A 54 -7.53 6.65 5.05
N MET A 55 -6.68 6.10 4.18
CA MET A 55 -6.67 6.43 2.75
C MET A 55 -8.01 6.14 2.08
N ILE A 56 -8.62 4.99 2.34
CA ILE A 56 -9.96 4.66 1.85
C ILE A 56 -10.99 5.67 2.37
N ALA A 57 -10.95 6.00 3.67
CA ALA A 57 -11.87 6.96 4.27
C ALA A 57 -11.70 8.38 3.70
N ILE A 58 -10.47 8.82 3.41
CA ILE A 58 -10.19 10.11 2.74
C ILE A 58 -10.85 10.14 1.36
N MET A 59 -10.76 9.04 0.60
CA MET A 59 -11.40 8.98 -0.71
C MET A 59 -12.92 9.05 -0.59
N GLU A 60 -13.51 8.28 0.30
CA GLU A 60 -14.97 8.18 0.41
C GLU A 60 -15.62 9.42 1.03
N LYS A 61 -15.01 9.97 2.08
CA LYS A 61 -15.59 11.04 2.89
C LYS A 61 -15.05 12.44 2.59
N GLY A 62 -13.90 12.52 1.92
CA GLY A 62 -13.22 13.77 1.59
C GLY A 62 -13.23 14.06 0.09
N ILE A 63 -12.45 13.32 -0.67
CA ILE A 63 -12.18 13.65 -2.08
C ILE A 63 -13.40 13.42 -2.96
N ASN A 64 -14.06 12.25 -2.88
CA ASN A 64 -15.18 11.93 -3.76
C ASN A 64 -16.40 12.83 -3.58
N PRO A 65 -16.81 13.26 -2.38
CA PRO A 65 -17.85 14.27 -2.24
C PRO A 65 -17.54 15.58 -2.97
N ILE A 66 -16.30 16.07 -2.85
CA ILE A 66 -15.87 17.29 -3.55
C ILE A 66 -15.89 17.08 -5.06
N LEU A 67 -15.40 15.95 -5.56
CA LEU A 67 -15.44 15.63 -6.99
C LEU A 67 -16.87 15.63 -7.52
N ASN A 68 -17.81 15.05 -6.75
CA ASN A 68 -19.22 15.00 -7.12
C ASN A 68 -19.87 16.39 -7.18
N GLU A 69 -19.50 17.34 -6.32
CA GLU A 69 -19.96 18.73 -6.36
C GLU A 69 -19.58 19.45 -7.67
N TYR A 70 -18.52 18.97 -8.33
CA TYR A 70 -18.02 19.55 -9.60
C TYR A 70 -18.28 18.64 -10.81
N ASP A 71 -19.22 17.70 -10.72
CA ASP A 71 -19.58 16.74 -11.76
C ASP A 71 -18.42 15.89 -12.29
N TYR A 72 -17.44 15.59 -11.42
CA TYR A 72 -16.38 14.63 -11.73
C TYR A 72 -16.73 13.22 -11.26
N PRO A 73 -16.30 12.19 -12.01
CA PRO A 73 -16.49 10.81 -11.57
C PRO A 73 -15.70 10.52 -10.28
N PRO A 74 -16.22 9.65 -9.40
CA PRO A 74 -15.51 9.27 -8.19
C PRO A 74 -14.21 8.52 -8.52
N LEU A 75 -13.18 8.75 -7.69
CA LEU A 75 -11.92 8.03 -7.74
C LEU A 75 -11.92 6.87 -6.76
N TYR A 76 -11.41 5.74 -7.19
CA TYR A 76 -11.28 4.54 -6.39
C TYR A 76 -9.82 4.11 -6.29
N ILE A 77 -9.36 3.85 -5.09
CA ILE A 77 -8.00 3.38 -4.86
C ILE A 77 -7.95 1.89 -4.58
N LYS A 78 -6.78 1.32 -4.77
CA LYS A 78 -6.44 -0.06 -4.40
C LYS A 78 -5.20 -0.01 -3.53
N VAL A 79 -5.24 -0.66 -2.38
CA VAL A 79 -4.09 -0.69 -1.49
C VAL A 79 -3.53 -2.09 -1.40
N GLY A 80 -2.22 -2.20 -1.60
CA GLY A 80 -1.47 -3.45 -1.45
C GLY A 80 -0.30 -3.25 -0.50
N LEU A 81 -0.16 -4.13 0.50
CA LEU A 81 0.94 -4.09 1.45
C LEU A 81 1.68 -5.43 1.47
N ASP A 82 2.99 -5.34 1.57
CA ASP A 82 3.80 -6.51 1.89
C ASP A 82 4.94 -6.14 2.84
N PHE A 83 5.50 -7.17 3.49
CA PHE A 83 6.56 -7.01 4.48
C PHE A 83 7.78 -7.83 4.09
N GLY A 84 8.95 -7.25 4.25
CA GLY A 84 10.21 -7.94 4.02
C GLY A 84 11.39 -6.99 3.96
N MET A 85 12.57 -7.58 3.79
CA MET A 85 13.80 -6.83 3.69
C MET A 85 13.90 -6.13 2.33
N ASN A 86 14.19 -4.84 2.36
CA ASN A 86 14.47 -4.02 1.18
C ASN A 86 15.72 -3.19 1.45
N MET A 87 16.41 -2.79 0.37
CA MET A 87 17.54 -1.86 0.43
C MET A 87 17.08 -0.48 0.01
N ILE A 88 17.46 0.53 0.80
CA ILE A 88 17.35 1.93 0.39
C ILE A 88 18.60 2.26 -0.40
N VAL A 89 18.43 2.69 -1.63
CA VAL A 89 19.51 3.04 -2.56
C VAL A 89 19.40 4.50 -2.94
N ARG A 90 20.54 5.11 -3.18
CA ARG A 90 20.61 6.49 -3.67
C ARG A 90 21.29 6.50 -5.03
N TYR A 91 20.64 7.08 -6.02
CA TYR A 91 21.15 7.25 -7.37
C TYR A 91 21.56 8.70 -7.62
N GLY A 92 22.67 8.92 -8.29
CA GLY A 92 23.20 10.23 -8.68
C GLY A 92 24.49 10.58 -7.99
N SER A 93 25.33 11.35 -8.70
CA SER A 93 26.64 11.82 -8.20
C SER A 93 26.53 13.07 -7.31
N ASP A 94 25.44 13.81 -7.44
CA ASP A 94 25.18 15.03 -6.67
C ASP A 94 24.26 14.71 -5.48
N LYS A 95 24.74 14.98 -4.26
CA LYS A 95 23.98 14.73 -3.02
C LYS A 95 22.65 15.49 -2.95
N GLN A 96 22.57 16.66 -3.59
CA GLN A 96 21.35 17.50 -3.58
C GLN A 96 20.33 17.08 -4.64
N LYS A 97 20.79 16.45 -5.74
CA LYS A 97 19.94 16.01 -6.86
C LYS A 97 19.80 14.48 -6.95
N SER A 98 20.25 13.77 -5.93
CA SER A 98 20.16 12.31 -5.93
C SER A 98 18.73 11.83 -5.64
N HIS A 99 18.29 10.79 -6.36
CA HIS A 99 17.05 10.09 -6.09
C HIS A 99 17.25 8.97 -5.07
N VAL A 100 16.37 8.93 -4.09
CA VAL A 100 16.29 7.80 -3.17
C VAL A 100 15.23 6.83 -3.68
N ASP A 101 15.56 5.56 -3.70
CA ASP A 101 14.63 4.48 -4.08
C ASP A 101 14.77 3.29 -3.13
N ILE A 102 13.78 2.40 -3.17
CA ILE A 102 13.78 1.14 -2.42
C ILE A 102 13.79 -0.01 -3.41
N LEU A 103 14.79 -0.88 -3.26
CA LEU A 103 14.91 -2.11 -4.04
C LEU A 103 14.73 -3.31 -3.14
N GLY A 104 13.84 -4.20 -3.51
CA GLY A 104 13.69 -5.45 -2.78
C GLY A 104 12.43 -6.24 -3.12
N PRO A 105 12.37 -7.48 -2.64
CA PRO A 105 11.26 -8.38 -2.95
C PRO A 105 9.93 -7.91 -2.38
N ALA A 106 9.92 -7.29 -1.18
CA ALA A 106 8.67 -6.87 -0.55
C ALA A 106 8.00 -5.72 -1.31
N MET A 107 8.77 -4.75 -1.83
CA MET A 107 8.21 -3.68 -2.66
C MET A 107 7.56 -4.22 -3.93
N ASN A 108 8.24 -5.15 -4.61
CA ASN A 108 7.70 -5.80 -5.80
C ASN A 108 6.45 -6.63 -5.47
N MET A 109 6.46 -7.32 -4.33
CA MET A 109 5.32 -8.11 -3.89
C MET A 109 4.13 -7.23 -3.51
N ALA A 110 4.33 -6.11 -2.82
CA ALA A 110 3.28 -5.16 -2.50
C ALA A 110 2.56 -4.66 -3.77
N ALA A 111 3.30 -4.30 -4.82
CA ALA A 111 2.72 -3.92 -6.10
C ALA A 111 1.88 -5.05 -6.74
N LYS A 112 2.35 -6.29 -6.67
CA LYS A 112 1.63 -7.46 -7.19
C LYS A 112 0.37 -7.76 -6.38
N VAL A 113 0.43 -7.62 -5.05
CA VAL A 113 -0.72 -7.74 -4.15
C VAL A 113 -1.74 -6.65 -4.47
N GLN A 114 -1.31 -5.40 -4.64
CA GLN A 114 -2.18 -4.28 -5.03
C GLN A 114 -2.90 -4.54 -6.36
N ASN A 115 -2.22 -5.12 -7.35
CA ASN A 115 -2.83 -5.46 -8.63
C ASN A 115 -3.96 -6.50 -8.53
N MET A 116 -3.98 -7.32 -7.47
CA MET A 116 -5.05 -8.28 -7.20
C MET A 116 -6.25 -7.66 -6.46
N ALA A 117 -6.15 -6.42 -6.01
CA ALA A 117 -7.21 -5.72 -5.32
C ALA A 117 -8.28 -5.21 -6.28
N LYS A 118 -9.52 -5.21 -5.81
CA LYS A 118 -10.64 -4.48 -6.43
C LYS A 118 -10.59 -3.00 -6.01
N PRO A 119 -11.32 -2.11 -6.69
CA PRO A 119 -11.52 -0.74 -6.22
C PRO A 119 -11.95 -0.71 -4.74
N GLN A 120 -11.40 0.21 -3.96
CA GLN A 120 -11.62 0.40 -2.51
C GLN A 120 -11.24 -0.83 -1.64
N GLN A 121 -10.40 -1.71 -2.14
CA GLN A 121 -9.97 -2.90 -1.41
C GLN A 121 -8.55 -2.75 -0.88
N ILE A 122 -8.34 -3.21 0.37
CA ILE A 122 -7.04 -3.37 1.00
C ILE A 122 -6.68 -4.85 0.97
N LEU A 123 -5.54 -5.16 0.35
CA LEU A 123 -4.95 -6.50 0.36
C LEU A 123 -3.58 -6.48 1.03
N ILE A 124 -3.29 -7.52 1.77
CA ILE A 124 -1.98 -7.70 2.40
C ILE A 124 -1.39 -9.06 2.04
N GLY A 125 -0.08 -9.11 1.90
CA GLY A 125 0.65 -10.36 1.79
C GLY A 125 0.75 -11.11 3.12
N ALA A 126 1.04 -12.40 3.04
CA ALA A 126 1.14 -13.27 4.21
C ALA A 126 2.18 -12.80 5.24
N ASP A 127 3.24 -12.14 4.81
CA ASP A 127 4.28 -11.69 5.73
C ASP A 127 3.85 -10.45 6.53
N VAL A 128 3.00 -9.57 5.98
CA VAL A 128 2.29 -8.54 6.76
C VAL A 128 1.31 -9.18 7.74
N TYR A 129 0.51 -10.15 7.27
CA TYR A 129 -0.48 -10.82 8.12
C TYR A 129 0.13 -11.44 9.38
N LYS A 130 1.34 -12.00 9.29
CA LYS A 130 2.08 -12.55 10.44
C LYS A 130 2.58 -11.47 11.41
N LYS A 131 2.70 -10.23 10.96
CA LYS A 131 3.28 -9.10 11.73
C LYS A 131 2.26 -8.21 12.40
N ILE A 132 1.02 -8.22 11.95
CA ILE A 132 -0.05 -7.42 12.57
C ILE A 132 -0.55 -8.08 13.85
N HIS A 133 -1.06 -7.24 14.75
CA HIS A 133 -1.60 -7.69 16.04
C HIS A 133 -2.77 -8.68 15.84
N PRO A 134 -2.91 -9.73 16.70
CA PRO A 134 -3.99 -10.72 16.57
C PRO A 134 -5.41 -10.13 16.52
N ALA A 135 -5.65 -8.99 17.18
CA ALA A 135 -6.93 -8.29 17.06
C ALA A 135 -7.16 -7.72 15.66
N THR A 136 -6.10 -7.20 15.02
CA THR A 136 -6.15 -6.71 13.64
C THR A 136 -6.32 -7.86 12.64
N GLN A 137 -5.70 -9.02 12.90
CA GLN A 137 -5.84 -10.22 12.04
C GLN A 137 -7.28 -10.66 11.87
N LYS A 138 -8.14 -10.50 12.89
CA LYS A 138 -9.56 -10.86 12.84
C LYS A 138 -10.32 -10.12 11.73
N ASN A 139 -9.85 -8.96 11.32
CA ASN A 139 -10.45 -8.17 10.26
C ASN A 139 -9.97 -8.57 8.85
N PHE A 140 -9.22 -9.66 8.74
CA PHE A 140 -8.70 -10.14 7.47
C PHE A 140 -9.15 -11.56 7.18
N LYS A 141 -9.54 -11.81 5.94
CA LYS A 141 -9.84 -13.15 5.43
C LYS A 141 -8.85 -13.53 4.35
N LYS A 142 -8.43 -14.80 4.37
CA LYS A 142 -7.58 -15.34 3.30
C LYS A 142 -8.35 -15.31 1.98
N LYS A 143 -7.74 -14.68 0.98
CA LYS A 143 -8.33 -14.58 -0.35
C LYS A 143 -8.11 -15.87 -1.13
N THR A 144 -9.18 -16.41 -1.71
CA THR A 144 -9.07 -17.54 -2.65
C THR A 144 -8.46 -17.04 -3.96
N LEU A 145 -7.36 -17.64 -4.36
CA LEU A 145 -6.59 -17.26 -5.55
C LEU A 145 -6.55 -18.45 -6.51
N SER A 146 -6.80 -18.19 -7.79
CA SER A 146 -6.55 -19.17 -8.84
C SER A 146 -5.08 -19.10 -9.27
N GLU A 147 -4.46 -20.23 -9.52
CA GLU A 147 -3.08 -20.30 -9.99
C GLU A 147 -2.87 -19.65 -11.37
N ALA A 148 -3.92 -19.51 -12.16
CA ALA A 148 -3.88 -18.77 -13.42
C ALA A 148 -3.61 -17.26 -13.23
N ARG A 149 -4.12 -16.68 -12.13
CA ARG A 149 -4.01 -15.24 -11.84
C ARG A 149 -2.91 -14.90 -10.84
N TRP A 150 -2.53 -15.85 -9.97
CA TRP A 150 -1.53 -15.67 -8.93
C TRP A 150 -0.57 -16.85 -8.91
N LYS A 151 0.69 -16.60 -9.29
CA LYS A 151 1.73 -17.64 -9.48
C LYS A 151 2.85 -17.56 -8.45
N TYR A 152 2.80 -16.58 -7.54
CA TYR A 152 3.89 -16.34 -6.58
C TYR A 152 3.87 -17.36 -5.47
N ARG A 153 5.05 -17.89 -5.16
CA ARG A 153 5.24 -18.98 -4.22
C ARG A 153 6.37 -18.66 -3.26
N TYR A 154 6.32 -19.21 -2.06
CA TYR A 154 7.47 -19.21 -1.17
C TYR A 154 8.63 -19.98 -1.81
N ARG A 155 9.86 -19.48 -1.64
CA ARG A 155 11.06 -20.11 -2.19
C ARG A 155 11.40 -21.45 -1.53
N ASP A 156 11.21 -21.52 -0.23
CA ASP A 156 11.54 -22.66 0.63
C ASP A 156 10.57 -23.83 0.48
N SER A 157 9.27 -23.54 0.45
CA SER A 157 8.22 -24.57 0.47
C SER A 157 7.54 -24.81 -0.88
N GLY A 158 7.74 -23.92 -1.86
CA GLY A 158 7.02 -23.97 -3.14
C GLY A 158 5.50 -23.73 -3.02
N LYS A 159 4.98 -23.52 -1.81
CA LYS A 159 3.56 -23.25 -1.59
C LYS A 159 3.16 -21.87 -2.11
N LEU A 160 1.94 -21.75 -2.61
CA LEU A 160 1.38 -20.48 -3.08
C LEU A 160 1.44 -19.43 -1.96
N TYR A 161 1.98 -18.23 -2.28
CA TYR A 161 2.07 -17.13 -1.32
C TYR A 161 0.67 -16.59 -1.02
N PRO A 162 0.18 -16.67 0.22
CA PRO A 162 -1.18 -16.24 0.56
C PRO A 162 -1.33 -14.74 0.53
N ILE A 163 -2.53 -14.30 0.13
CA ILE A 163 -2.99 -12.92 0.25
C ILE A 163 -4.21 -12.90 1.15
N TYR A 164 -4.36 -11.84 1.93
CA TYR A 164 -5.48 -11.61 2.80
C TYR A 164 -6.18 -10.32 2.42
N GLU A 165 -7.50 -10.31 2.46
CA GLU A 165 -8.33 -9.14 2.21
C GLU A 165 -8.92 -8.60 3.51
N TYR A 166 -8.91 -7.27 3.65
CA TYR A 166 -9.57 -6.60 4.74
C TYR A 166 -11.08 -6.74 4.59
N VAL A 167 -11.74 -7.16 5.66
CA VAL A 167 -13.19 -7.25 5.78
C VAL A 167 -13.56 -6.49 7.06
N SER A 168 -14.31 -5.42 6.90
CA SER A 168 -14.82 -4.62 8.04
C SER A 168 -15.96 -5.34 8.71
#